data_8a6e51f90b1125bef88224077bb859e1
#
_entry.id   8a6e51f90b1125bef88224077bb859e1
#
_cell.length_a   1.000
_cell.length_b   1.000
_cell.length_c   1.000
_cell.angle_alpha   90.00
_cell.angle_beta   90.00
_cell.angle_gamma   90.00
#
_symmetry.space_group_name_H-M   'P 1'
#
loop_
_entity.id
_entity.type
_entity.pdbx_description
1 polymer ?
#
loop_
_entity_poly.entity_id
_entity_poly.type
_entity_poly.pdbx_seq_one_letter_code
_entity_poly.pdbx_strand_id
1 'polypeptide(L)'
;AINSEIFINFRVQKHMVNLDKFHLIKSKFEQFFGVKIDYQNSRVRLGYKIFLNFKEYFEWREPKGQNIQKYCHGLSSQIGFKSSGVVVPCCIDANADINLGDIKTQSLNEILASSKARNIIEGFKNGKAVEMLCKRCEYRAVLE
;
A
#
# COMPACT_ATOMS: atom_id res chain seq x y z
N ALA A 1 26.97 14.55 7.80
CA ALA A 1 26.08 13.53 8.36
C ALA A 1 24.65 14.05 8.27
N ILE A 2 23.82 13.43 7.44
CA ILE A 2 22.39 13.77 7.35
C ILE A 2 21.76 13.21 8.61
N ASN A 3 21.56 14.05 9.61
CA ASN A 3 20.80 13.72 10.81
C ASN A 3 19.31 13.83 10.49
N SER A 4 18.83 12.95 9.61
CA SER A 4 17.45 12.99 9.16
C SER A 4 16.67 11.82 9.77
N GLU A 5 15.47 12.10 10.25
CA GLU A 5 14.48 11.11 10.67
C GLU A 5 13.92 10.32 9.46
N ILE A 6 14.29 10.71 8.24
CA ILE A 6 13.75 10.16 7.01
C ILE A 6 14.39 8.82 6.68
N PHE A 7 13.55 7.82 6.42
CA PHE A 7 13.93 6.55 5.80
C PHE A 7 13.71 6.61 4.30
N ILE A 8 14.72 6.21 3.54
CA ILE A 8 14.63 6.09 2.08
C ILE A 8 14.48 4.61 1.74
N ASN A 9 13.41 4.26 1.07
CA ASN A 9 13.14 2.90 0.62
C ASN A 9 12.97 2.86 -0.89
N PHE A 10 13.97 2.33 -1.58
CA PHE A 10 13.82 1.94 -2.98
C PHE A 10 13.05 0.62 -3.04
N ARG A 11 12.18 0.48 -4.02
CA ARG A 11 11.38 -0.73 -4.20
C ARG A 11 11.53 -1.27 -5.62
N VAL A 12 11.87 -2.54 -5.73
CA VAL A 12 11.94 -3.27 -6.99
C VAL A 12 10.97 -4.45 -6.93
N GLN A 13 10.21 -4.65 -7.97
CA GLN A 13 9.36 -5.83 -8.11
C GLN A 13 10.20 -7.02 -8.59
N LYS A 14 10.07 -8.18 -7.97
CA LYS A 14 10.95 -9.35 -8.22
C LYS A 14 10.92 -9.83 -9.67
N HIS A 15 9.78 -9.74 -10.36
CA HIS A 15 9.71 -10.12 -11.76
C HIS A 15 10.58 -9.25 -12.70
N MET A 16 11.01 -8.06 -12.23
CA MET A 16 11.86 -7.16 -13.00
C MET A 16 13.35 -7.45 -12.87
N VAL A 17 13.77 -8.35 -11.96
CA VAL A 17 15.21 -8.60 -11.70
C VAL A 17 15.94 -9.25 -12.85
N ASN A 18 15.24 -9.89 -13.79
CA ASN A 18 15.80 -10.53 -14.97
C ASN A 18 15.90 -9.60 -16.18
N LEU A 19 15.52 -8.31 -16.04
CA LEU A 19 15.60 -7.33 -17.12
C LEU A 19 16.99 -6.69 -17.17
N ASP A 20 17.52 -6.45 -18.35
CA ASP A 20 18.82 -5.79 -18.56
C ASP A 20 18.90 -4.44 -17.83
N LYS A 21 17.79 -3.69 -17.84
CA LYS A 21 17.67 -2.41 -17.11
C LYS A 21 17.88 -2.58 -15.62
N PHE A 22 17.43 -3.69 -15.02
CA PHE A 22 17.67 -3.95 -13.60
C PHE A 22 19.15 -4.19 -13.34
N HIS A 23 19.84 -4.97 -14.17
CA HIS A 23 21.27 -5.24 -14.01
C HIS A 23 22.10 -3.94 -14.08
N LEU A 24 21.73 -3.02 -14.98
CA LEU A 24 22.37 -1.72 -15.07
C LEU A 24 22.13 -0.87 -13.80
N ILE A 25 20.89 -0.84 -13.29
CA ILE A 25 20.53 -0.13 -12.05
C ILE A 25 21.25 -0.75 -10.85
N LYS A 26 21.25 -2.08 -10.76
CA LYS A 26 21.95 -2.83 -9.72
C LYS A 26 23.44 -2.46 -9.67
N SER A 27 24.11 -2.52 -10.81
CA SER A 27 25.55 -2.16 -10.91
C SER A 27 25.83 -0.74 -10.44
N LYS A 28 25.02 0.24 -10.86
CA LYS A 28 25.15 1.63 -10.41
C LYS A 28 24.92 1.79 -8.91
N PHE A 29 23.95 1.08 -8.34
CA PHE A 29 23.69 1.10 -6.90
C PHE A 29 24.83 0.46 -6.12
N GLU A 30 25.35 -0.67 -6.58
CA GLU A 30 26.51 -1.34 -5.96
C GLU A 30 27.73 -0.45 -5.96
N GLN A 31 28.01 0.22 -7.08
CA GLN A 31 29.12 1.17 -7.20
C GLN A 31 28.94 2.39 -6.28
N PHE A 32 27.74 2.98 -6.26
CA PHE A 32 27.48 4.20 -5.50
C PHE A 32 27.47 3.98 -3.98
N PHE A 33 26.86 2.88 -3.53
CA PHE A 33 26.70 2.58 -2.10
C PHE A 33 27.82 1.68 -1.54
N GLY A 34 28.68 1.13 -2.37
CA GLY A 34 29.75 0.22 -1.95
C GLY A 34 29.26 -1.11 -1.35
N VAL A 35 28.08 -1.56 -1.76
CA VAL A 35 27.44 -2.80 -1.24
C VAL A 35 27.11 -3.75 -2.36
N LYS A 36 27.18 -5.07 -2.11
CA LYS A 36 26.66 -6.07 -3.04
C LYS A 36 25.15 -6.23 -2.84
N ILE A 37 24.41 -6.25 -3.94
CA ILE A 37 22.97 -6.41 -3.94
C ILE A 37 22.63 -7.84 -4.34
N ASP A 38 22.14 -8.60 -3.35
CA ASP A 38 21.57 -9.93 -3.56
C ASP A 38 20.04 -9.82 -3.55
N TYR A 39 19.42 -10.05 -4.71
CA TYR A 39 17.97 -9.99 -4.89
C TYR A 39 17.21 -11.21 -4.33
N GLN A 40 17.91 -12.25 -3.88
CA GLN A 40 17.30 -13.33 -3.11
C GLN A 40 16.83 -12.85 -1.73
N ASN A 41 17.51 -11.85 -1.18
CA ASN A 41 17.09 -11.21 0.04
C ASN A 41 15.89 -10.28 -0.24
N SER A 42 14.88 -10.33 0.61
CA SER A 42 13.71 -9.44 0.49
C SER A 42 14.05 -7.97 0.74
N ARG A 43 15.17 -7.70 1.41
CA ARG A 43 15.64 -6.35 1.76
C ARG A 43 17.16 -6.32 1.85
N VAL A 44 17.77 -5.29 1.23
CA VAL A 44 19.20 -4.99 1.30
C VAL A 44 19.38 -3.60 1.90
N ARG A 45 20.26 -3.47 2.91
CA ARG A 45 20.65 -2.17 3.45
C ARG A 45 21.71 -1.55 2.56
N LEU A 46 21.42 -0.39 1.99
CA LEU A 46 22.36 0.36 1.15
C LEU A 46 23.18 1.37 1.96
N GLY A 47 22.65 1.87 3.07
CA GLY A 47 23.30 2.86 3.91
C GLY A 47 22.51 3.15 5.18
N TYR A 48 22.89 4.19 5.93
CA TYR A 48 22.13 4.61 7.11
C TYR A 48 20.74 5.07 6.70
N LYS A 49 19.69 4.37 7.20
CA LYS A 49 18.27 4.61 6.87
C LYS A 49 17.95 4.52 5.35
N ILE A 50 18.81 3.87 4.54
CA ILE A 50 18.59 3.69 3.10
C ILE A 50 18.50 2.19 2.80
N PHE A 51 17.42 1.76 2.17
CA PHE A 51 17.14 0.36 1.91
C PHE A 51 16.66 0.13 0.47
N LEU A 52 17.00 -1.03 -0.07
CA LEU A 52 16.44 -1.57 -1.30
C LEU A 52 15.57 -2.78 -0.92
N ASN A 53 14.31 -2.75 -1.29
CA ASN A 53 13.35 -3.81 -1.00
C ASN A 53 12.91 -4.49 -2.29
N PHE A 54 12.98 -5.81 -2.30
CA PHE A 54 12.45 -6.65 -3.36
C PHE A 54 11.08 -7.18 -2.95
N LYS A 55 10.07 -6.85 -3.72
CA LYS A 55 8.67 -7.20 -3.43
C LYS A 55 8.10 -8.04 -4.57
N GLU A 56 7.21 -8.95 -4.20
CA GLU A 56 6.41 -9.65 -5.21
C GLU A 56 5.59 -8.64 -6.02
N TYR A 57 5.31 -9.00 -7.27
CA TYR A 57 4.47 -8.19 -8.11
C TYR A 57 3.08 -8.10 -7.51
N PHE A 58 2.62 -6.88 -7.29
CA PHE A 58 1.25 -6.62 -6.90
C PHE A 58 0.49 -6.13 -8.13
N GLU A 59 -0.46 -6.92 -8.58
CA GLU A 59 -1.36 -6.53 -9.65
C GLU A 59 -2.66 -5.98 -9.06
N TRP A 60 -3.02 -4.79 -9.48
CA TRP A 60 -4.33 -4.20 -9.17
C TRP A 60 -5.40 -4.96 -9.95
N ARG A 61 -5.90 -6.05 -9.38
CA ARG A 61 -6.99 -6.84 -9.96
C ARG A 61 -8.30 -6.38 -9.37
N GLU A 62 -9.35 -6.51 -10.17
CA GLU A 62 -10.69 -6.43 -9.58
C GLU A 62 -10.85 -7.53 -8.52
N PRO A 63 -11.35 -7.17 -7.33
CA PRO A 63 -11.49 -8.14 -6.27
C PRO A 63 -12.43 -9.27 -6.69
N LYS A 64 -11.92 -10.50 -6.70
CA LYS A 64 -12.67 -11.71 -7.05
C LYS A 64 -12.90 -12.64 -5.86
N GLY A 65 -12.33 -12.28 -4.70
CA GLY A 65 -12.33 -13.09 -3.49
C GLY A 65 -13.72 -13.35 -2.91
N GLN A 66 -13.83 -14.40 -2.11
CA GLN A 66 -14.99 -14.68 -1.29
C GLN A 66 -14.93 -13.87 0.02
N ASN A 67 -16.07 -13.71 0.68
CA ASN A 67 -16.21 -12.94 1.92
C ASN A 67 -15.29 -13.48 3.03
N ILE A 68 -14.11 -12.89 3.16
CA ILE A 68 -13.09 -13.31 4.12
C ILE A 68 -13.25 -12.46 5.38
N GLN A 69 -13.56 -13.11 6.49
CA GLN A 69 -13.64 -12.48 7.82
C GLN A 69 -12.22 -12.32 8.37
N LYS A 70 -11.54 -11.23 7.99
CA LYS A 70 -10.20 -10.88 8.51
C LYS A 70 -10.11 -9.39 8.76
N TYR A 71 -9.14 -9.03 9.58
CA TYR A 71 -8.75 -7.63 9.84
C TYR A 71 -8.43 -6.88 8.54
N CYS A 72 -8.69 -5.58 8.52
CA CYS A 72 -8.33 -4.70 7.42
C CYS A 72 -7.75 -3.40 7.95
N HIS A 73 -6.68 -2.92 7.31
CA HIS A 73 -6.06 -1.64 7.62
C HIS A 73 -6.86 -0.40 7.13
N GLY A 74 -7.84 -0.61 6.25
CA GLY A 74 -8.68 0.48 5.73
C GLY A 74 -9.34 1.27 6.84
N LEU A 75 -9.21 2.59 6.81
CA LEU A 75 -9.70 3.56 7.80
C LEU A 75 -9.19 3.37 9.24
N SER A 76 -8.35 2.37 9.52
CA SER A 76 -7.70 2.20 10.84
C SER A 76 -6.26 2.72 10.84
N SER A 77 -5.50 2.42 9.80
CA SER A 77 -4.10 2.82 9.65
C SER A 77 -3.75 3.30 8.23
N GLN A 78 -4.70 3.30 7.33
CA GLN A 78 -4.54 3.83 5.97
C GLN A 78 -5.85 4.45 5.47
N ILE A 79 -5.70 5.43 4.60
CA ILE A 79 -6.75 6.09 3.83
C ILE A 79 -6.18 6.48 2.48
N GLY A 80 -7.02 6.53 1.46
CA GLY A 80 -6.62 6.93 0.11
C GLY A 80 -7.25 8.26 -0.29
N PHE A 81 -6.48 9.04 -1.05
CA PHE A 81 -6.93 10.29 -1.67
C PHE A 81 -6.75 10.17 -3.19
N LYS A 82 -7.79 10.41 -3.92
CA LYS A 82 -7.75 10.47 -5.38
C LYS A 82 -7.33 11.86 -5.84
N SER A 83 -6.75 11.97 -7.02
CA SER A 83 -6.40 13.27 -7.61
C SER A 83 -7.62 14.19 -7.80
N SER A 84 -8.81 13.62 -7.91
CA SER A 84 -10.09 14.33 -7.95
C SER A 84 -10.48 14.99 -6.62
N GLY A 85 -9.89 14.61 -5.49
CA GLY A 85 -10.28 15.02 -4.15
C GLY A 85 -11.12 13.99 -3.40
N VAL A 86 -11.62 12.96 -4.09
CA VAL A 86 -12.41 11.89 -3.48
C VAL A 86 -11.56 11.09 -2.50
N VAL A 87 -12.13 10.84 -1.33
CA VAL A 87 -11.52 10.05 -0.26
C VAL A 87 -12.06 8.64 -0.29
N VAL A 88 -11.16 7.66 -0.20
CA VAL A 88 -11.47 6.23 -0.25
C VAL A 88 -10.85 5.49 0.94
N PRO A 89 -11.36 4.32 1.37
CA PRO A 89 -10.87 3.65 2.57
C PRO A 89 -9.45 3.10 2.44
N CYS A 90 -8.98 2.81 1.24
CA CYS A 90 -7.63 2.27 1.02
C CYS A 90 -7.21 2.40 -0.45
N CYS A 91 -5.93 2.07 -0.73
CA CYS A 91 -5.37 2.13 -2.08
C CYS A 91 -5.90 1.05 -3.03
N ILE A 92 -6.55 -0.01 -2.55
CA ILE A 92 -7.18 -1.03 -3.40
C ILE A 92 -8.40 -0.48 -4.15
N ASP A 93 -9.06 0.53 -3.59
CA ASP A 93 -10.19 1.20 -4.22
C ASP A 93 -9.70 2.20 -5.30
N ALA A 94 -9.16 1.66 -6.38
CA ALA A 94 -8.60 2.45 -7.46
C ALA A 94 -9.67 3.25 -8.22
N ASN A 95 -10.89 2.77 -8.27
CA ASN A 95 -12.01 3.39 -9.01
C ASN A 95 -12.86 4.33 -8.14
N ALA A 96 -12.58 4.43 -6.84
CA ALA A 96 -13.38 5.14 -5.86
C ALA A 96 -14.83 4.60 -5.74
N ASP A 97 -14.97 3.27 -5.80
CA ASP A 97 -16.26 2.58 -5.61
C ASP A 97 -16.84 2.85 -4.21
N ILE A 98 -15.96 3.07 -3.24
CA ILE A 98 -16.31 3.44 -1.87
C ILE A 98 -15.96 4.92 -1.64
N ASN A 99 -16.72 5.80 -2.26
CA ASN A 99 -16.58 7.23 -2.01
C ASN A 99 -17.03 7.56 -0.58
N LEU A 100 -16.10 8.11 0.24
CA LEU A 100 -16.35 8.54 1.62
C LEU A 100 -16.68 10.02 1.72
N GLY A 101 -16.33 10.82 0.72
CA GLY A 101 -16.48 12.26 0.65
C GLY A 101 -15.40 12.91 -0.21
N ASP A 102 -15.40 14.24 -0.26
CA ASP A 102 -14.43 15.02 -1.05
C ASP A 102 -13.73 16.05 -0.16
N ILE A 103 -12.40 15.98 -0.05
CA ILE A 103 -11.58 16.91 0.75
C ILE A 103 -11.58 18.34 0.22
N LYS A 104 -12.08 18.59 -0.99
CA LYS A 104 -12.26 19.96 -1.52
C LYS A 104 -13.44 20.68 -0.89
N THR A 105 -14.40 19.93 -0.36
CA THR A 105 -15.66 20.46 0.18
C THR A 105 -15.89 20.10 1.64
N GLN A 106 -15.17 19.12 2.18
CA GLN A 106 -15.32 18.60 3.52
C GLN A 106 -13.96 18.46 4.21
N SER A 107 -13.91 18.68 5.51
CA SER A 107 -12.73 18.33 6.30
C SER A 107 -12.59 16.82 6.42
N LEU A 108 -11.36 16.35 6.61
CA LEU A 108 -11.10 14.91 6.83
C LEU A 108 -11.86 14.39 8.06
N ASN A 109 -11.98 15.18 9.11
CA ASN A 109 -12.73 14.81 10.31
C ASN A 109 -14.21 14.59 10.03
N GLU A 110 -14.84 15.44 9.22
CA GLU A 110 -16.23 15.26 8.79
C GLU A 110 -16.42 13.99 7.98
N ILE A 111 -15.49 13.73 7.02
CA ILE A 111 -15.51 12.53 6.20
C ILE A 111 -15.40 11.27 7.07
N LEU A 112 -14.44 11.23 8.00
CA LEU A 112 -14.25 10.10 8.91
C LEU A 112 -15.40 9.95 9.93
N ALA A 113 -16.06 11.04 10.27
CA ALA A 113 -17.25 11.02 11.14
C ALA A 113 -18.54 10.67 10.41
N SER A 114 -18.51 10.51 9.09
CA SER A 114 -19.69 10.10 8.31
C SER A 114 -20.22 8.73 8.73
N SER A 115 -21.51 8.51 8.56
CA SER A 115 -22.13 7.21 8.85
C SER A 115 -21.49 6.08 8.04
N LYS A 116 -21.14 6.36 6.78
CA LYS A 116 -20.48 5.37 5.89
C LYS A 116 -19.11 4.96 6.41
N ALA A 117 -18.26 5.94 6.77
CA ALA A 117 -16.93 5.66 7.31
C ALA A 117 -17.01 4.89 8.63
N ARG A 118 -17.89 5.30 9.55
CA ARG A 118 -18.11 4.63 10.84
C ARG A 118 -18.58 3.20 10.65
N ASN A 119 -19.52 2.94 9.75
CA ASN A 119 -20.01 1.59 9.47
C ASN A 119 -18.90 0.67 8.95
N ILE A 120 -18.00 1.20 8.11
CA ILE A 120 -16.84 0.43 7.61
C ILE A 120 -15.88 0.12 8.75
N ILE A 121 -15.53 1.13 9.58
CA ILE A 121 -14.63 0.96 10.73
C ILE A 121 -15.20 -0.06 11.70
N GLU A 122 -16.45 0.06 12.06
CA GLU A 122 -17.13 -0.86 12.99
C GLU A 122 -17.22 -2.28 12.41
N GLY A 123 -17.56 -2.37 11.11
CA GLY A 123 -17.56 -3.65 10.41
C GLY A 123 -16.19 -4.33 10.47
N PHE A 124 -15.11 -3.61 10.22
CA PHE A 124 -13.76 -4.18 10.27
C PHE A 124 -13.32 -4.55 11.68
N LYS A 125 -13.68 -3.79 12.72
CA LYS A 125 -13.46 -4.17 14.12
C LYS A 125 -14.11 -5.51 14.47
N ASN A 126 -15.30 -5.77 13.91
CA ASN A 126 -16.05 -7.01 14.10
C ASN A 126 -15.73 -8.09 13.06
N GLY A 127 -14.62 -7.98 12.32
CA GLY A 127 -14.20 -8.92 11.29
C GLY A 127 -15.07 -8.95 10.03
N LYS A 128 -16.06 -8.03 9.91
CA LYS A 128 -17.01 -8.00 8.80
C LYS A 128 -16.69 -6.90 7.80
N ALA A 129 -16.66 -7.23 6.51
CA ALA A 129 -16.67 -6.25 5.43
C ALA A 129 -18.13 -5.84 5.12
N VAL A 130 -18.41 -4.55 5.13
CA VAL A 130 -19.74 -4.03 4.82
C VAL A 130 -19.88 -3.66 3.35
N GLU A 131 -18.84 -3.11 2.73
CA GLU A 131 -18.84 -2.71 1.33
C GLU A 131 -18.57 -3.89 0.38
N MET A 132 -19.14 -3.85 -0.82
CA MET A 132 -19.01 -4.93 -1.80
C MET A 132 -17.57 -5.15 -2.25
N LEU A 133 -16.81 -4.08 -2.49
CA LEU A 133 -15.39 -4.14 -2.79
C LEU A 133 -14.61 -4.85 -1.68
N CYS A 134 -14.88 -4.47 -0.42
CA CYS A 134 -14.24 -5.06 0.75
C CYS A 134 -14.60 -6.54 0.96
N LYS A 135 -15.82 -6.94 0.62
CA LYS A 135 -16.27 -8.35 0.70
C LYS A 135 -15.52 -9.27 -0.27
N ARG A 136 -15.09 -8.74 -1.42
CA ARG A 136 -14.36 -9.47 -2.46
C ARG A 136 -12.84 -9.27 -2.41
N CYS A 137 -12.35 -8.45 -1.49
CA CYS A 137 -10.95 -8.03 -1.45
C CYS A 137 -10.03 -9.19 -1.06
N GLU A 138 -9.25 -9.68 -2.01
CA GLU A 138 -8.25 -10.73 -1.79
C GLU A 138 -7.08 -10.26 -0.91
N TYR A 139 -6.80 -8.96 -0.86
CA TYR A 139 -5.74 -8.40 -0.02
C TYR A 139 -5.98 -8.66 1.46
N ARG A 140 -7.23 -8.72 1.91
CA ARG A 140 -7.57 -9.10 3.29
C ARG A 140 -7.19 -10.55 3.63
N ALA A 141 -7.07 -11.41 2.62
CA ALA A 141 -6.68 -12.80 2.80
C ALA A 141 -5.21 -12.99 3.14
N VAL A 142 -4.36 -12.01 2.76
CA VAL A 142 -2.90 -12.06 2.95
C VAL A 142 -2.40 -11.17 4.08
N LEU A 143 -3.29 -10.49 4.80
CA LEU A 143 -2.97 -9.77 6.04
C LEU A 143 -3.02 -10.79 7.19
N GLU A 144 -1.87 -11.29 7.58
CA GLU A 144 -1.62 -12.05 8.80
C GLU A 144 -1.08 -11.17 9.91
#